data_7524cd895dbbcca515959e144cf81c86
#
_entry.id   7524cd895dbbcca515959e144cf81c86
#
_cell.length_a   1.000
_cell.length_b   1.000
_cell.length_c   1.000
_cell.angle_alpha   90.00
_cell.angle_beta   90.00
_cell.angle_gamma   90.00
#
_symmetry.space_group_name_H-M   'P 1'
#
loop_
_entity.id
_entity.type
_entity.pdbx_description
1 polymer ?
#
loop_
_entity_poly.entity_id
_entity_poly.type
_entity_poly.pdbx_seq_one_letter_code
_entity_poly.pdbx_strand_id
1 'polypeptide(L)'
;MTELGMMLLSRVRIALRVGLPALQRRLPDPWDVHPDSRDASQGANLAVLFYEIFLNQTAEGLELTTADALGRYFVLGIPSRHRRTEETAFMVFRIFTAHPTGENPFGWNRIAAGRTTVHANIVRSHTVEANNLEAMVSDRIEAHLDKGVVALELRYRRGVPKRVASEGRVRFTAESEHVRVYRADELVDVVKSVPAAVDRLEGFGLRVTLPELTDIFDGSEQVVNLTVQPWFLRRVYAPSGG
;
A
#
# COMPACT_ATOMS: atom_id res chain seq x y z
N MET A 1 18.02 -10.26 12.41
CA MET A 1 17.40 -9.11 11.69
C MET A 1 18.06 -7.84 12.18
N THR A 2 18.48 -6.98 11.28
CA THR A 2 19.08 -5.68 11.60
C THR A 2 18.02 -4.60 11.36
N GLU A 3 17.76 -3.75 12.35
CA GLU A 3 16.87 -2.60 12.18
C GLU A 3 17.51 -1.59 11.24
N LEU A 4 16.75 -1.08 10.29
CA LEU A 4 17.19 -0.09 9.31
C LEU A 4 16.64 1.29 9.66
N GLY A 5 15.48 1.35 10.29
CA GLY A 5 14.86 2.60 10.68
C GLY A 5 13.38 2.46 11.00
N MET A 6 12.77 3.61 11.23
CA MET A 6 11.39 3.75 11.65
C MET A 6 10.67 4.83 10.85
N MET A 7 9.41 4.61 10.55
CA MET A 7 8.54 5.59 9.89
C MET A 7 7.24 5.77 10.65
N LEU A 8 6.81 7.03 10.80
CA LEU A 8 5.45 7.37 11.19
C LEU A 8 4.72 7.88 9.96
N LEU A 9 3.56 7.32 9.67
CA LEU A 9 2.81 7.61 8.46
C LEU A 9 1.31 7.41 8.65
N SER A 10 0.50 7.91 7.72
CA SER A 10 -0.87 7.45 7.50
C SER A 10 -0.93 6.53 6.28
N ARG A 11 -1.97 5.68 6.25
CA ARG A 11 -2.18 4.76 5.13
C ARG A 11 -3.66 4.60 4.82
N VAL A 12 -3.99 4.60 3.54
CA VAL A 12 -5.24 4.03 3.01
C VAL A 12 -4.89 2.73 2.31
N ARG A 13 -5.54 1.64 2.66
CA ARG A 13 -5.35 0.33 2.03
C ARG A 13 -6.66 -0.16 1.43
N ILE A 14 -6.63 -0.43 0.14
CA ILE A 14 -7.74 -1.01 -0.61
C ILE A 14 -7.29 -2.39 -1.07
N ALA A 15 -8.02 -3.40 -0.64
CA ALA A 15 -7.82 -4.77 -1.09
C ALA A 15 -8.87 -5.09 -2.15
N LEU A 16 -8.41 -5.43 -3.34
CA LEU A 16 -9.22 -5.67 -4.52
C LEU A 16 -9.17 -7.14 -4.94
N ARG A 17 -10.25 -7.59 -5.56
CA ARG A 17 -10.26 -8.80 -6.39
C ARG A 17 -10.29 -8.37 -7.85
N VAL A 18 -9.30 -8.82 -8.63
CA VAL A 18 -9.14 -8.52 -10.05
C VAL A 18 -8.78 -9.81 -10.83
N GLY A 19 -8.68 -9.72 -12.15
CA GLY A 19 -8.34 -10.85 -13.00
C GLY A 19 -6.97 -11.46 -12.70
N LEU A 20 -6.90 -12.74 -12.37
CA LEU A 20 -5.66 -13.45 -12.00
C LEU A 20 -4.57 -13.43 -13.10
N PRO A 21 -4.88 -13.65 -14.40
CA PRO A 21 -3.85 -13.71 -15.44
C PRO A 21 -3.03 -12.42 -15.56
N ALA A 22 -3.67 -11.25 -15.39
CA ALA A 22 -2.99 -9.97 -15.45
C ALA A 22 -1.97 -9.81 -14.30
N LEU A 23 -2.34 -10.24 -13.09
CA LEU A 23 -1.46 -10.19 -11.93
C LEU A 23 -0.32 -11.21 -12.04
N GLN A 24 -0.60 -12.43 -12.50
CA GLN A 24 0.42 -13.48 -12.61
C GLN A 24 1.56 -13.06 -13.55
N ARG A 25 1.26 -12.34 -14.63
CA ARG A 25 2.29 -11.79 -15.53
C ARG A 25 3.21 -10.75 -14.87
N ARG A 26 2.83 -10.19 -13.73
CA ARG A 26 3.63 -9.21 -12.98
C ARG A 26 4.59 -9.87 -11.97
N LEU A 27 4.40 -11.15 -11.69
CA LEU A 27 5.23 -11.85 -10.73
C LEU A 27 6.41 -12.54 -11.41
N PRO A 28 7.62 -12.49 -10.80
CA PRO A 28 8.74 -13.28 -11.28
C PRO A 28 8.54 -14.77 -10.96
N ASP A 29 9.09 -15.67 -11.79
CA ASP A 29 9.17 -17.09 -11.45
C ASP A 29 10.09 -17.28 -10.21
N PRO A 30 9.75 -18.14 -9.24
CA PRO A 30 8.64 -19.09 -9.17
C PRO A 30 7.50 -18.63 -8.21
N TRP A 31 7.06 -17.39 -8.30
CA TRP A 31 6.01 -16.83 -7.45
C TRP A 31 4.65 -16.91 -8.12
N ASP A 32 3.64 -17.30 -7.35
CA ASP A 32 2.24 -17.30 -7.78
C ASP A 32 1.41 -16.28 -7.00
N VAL A 33 0.37 -15.75 -7.64
CA VAL A 33 -0.65 -14.95 -6.95
C VAL A 33 -1.30 -15.82 -5.88
N HIS A 34 -1.25 -15.34 -4.64
CA HIS A 34 -1.86 -16.04 -3.51
C HIS A 34 -2.86 -15.10 -2.83
N PRO A 35 -4.17 -15.25 -3.11
CA PRO A 35 -5.18 -14.39 -2.54
C PRO A 35 -5.09 -14.35 -1.01
N ASP A 36 -5.26 -13.16 -0.46
CA ASP A 36 -5.20 -12.95 1.00
C ASP A 36 -6.28 -13.80 1.68
N SER A 37 -5.88 -14.68 2.59
CA SER A 37 -6.76 -15.59 3.34
C SER A 37 -7.21 -15.02 4.68
N ARG A 38 -6.72 -13.84 5.07
CA ARG A 38 -7.15 -13.17 6.31
C ARG A 38 -8.61 -12.78 6.20
N ASP A 39 -9.37 -12.94 7.27
CA ASP A 39 -10.83 -12.75 7.32
C ASP A 39 -11.29 -11.43 6.69
N ALA A 40 -10.59 -10.33 7.00
CA ALA A 40 -10.94 -9.00 6.52
C ALA A 40 -10.61 -8.73 5.04
N SER A 41 -9.83 -9.60 4.39
CA SER A 41 -9.38 -9.41 3.00
C SER A 41 -9.52 -10.67 2.17
N GLN A 42 -10.35 -11.60 2.58
CA GLN A 42 -10.50 -12.92 1.96
C GLN A 42 -10.78 -12.84 0.46
N GLY A 43 -9.90 -13.47 -0.30
CA GLY A 43 -9.99 -13.52 -1.76
C GLY A 43 -9.49 -12.27 -2.48
N ALA A 44 -8.98 -11.26 -1.77
CA ALA A 44 -8.28 -10.15 -2.40
C ALA A 44 -6.93 -10.61 -2.95
N ASN A 45 -6.63 -10.21 -4.17
CA ASN A 45 -5.41 -10.58 -4.88
C ASN A 45 -4.57 -9.39 -5.33
N LEU A 46 -5.06 -8.17 -5.12
CA LEU A 46 -4.36 -6.91 -5.36
C LEU A 46 -4.57 -5.97 -4.19
N ALA A 47 -3.53 -5.27 -3.76
CA ALA A 47 -3.66 -4.15 -2.86
C ALA A 47 -3.19 -2.85 -3.51
N VAL A 48 -4.02 -1.82 -3.39
CA VAL A 48 -3.69 -0.43 -3.67
C VAL A 48 -3.47 0.26 -2.34
N LEU A 49 -2.28 0.80 -2.12
CA LEU A 49 -1.88 1.44 -0.89
C LEU A 49 -1.53 2.90 -1.17
N PHE A 50 -2.09 3.80 -0.40
CA PHE A 50 -1.62 5.17 -0.34
C PHE A 50 -0.93 5.39 1.00
N TYR A 51 0.27 5.97 0.97
CA TYR A 51 1.05 6.35 2.14
C TYR A 51 1.31 7.85 2.13
N GLU A 52 1.24 8.45 3.31
CA GLU A 52 1.75 9.79 3.58
C GLU A 52 2.67 9.71 4.80
N ILE A 53 3.96 9.98 4.59
CA ILE A 53 5.00 9.84 5.61
C ILE A 53 5.16 11.17 6.34
N PHE A 54 5.07 11.14 7.67
CA PHE A 54 5.20 12.31 8.55
C PHE A 54 6.56 12.37 9.23
N LEU A 55 7.16 11.20 9.49
CA LEU A 55 8.46 11.07 10.13
C LEU A 55 9.20 9.89 9.54
N ASN A 56 10.48 10.05 9.31
CA ASN A 56 11.37 8.99 8.87
C ASN A 56 12.70 9.10 9.64
N GLN A 57 13.11 8.03 10.31
CA GLN A 57 14.31 7.99 11.15
C GLN A 57 15.19 6.79 10.81
N THR A 58 16.53 6.98 10.89
CA THR A 58 17.48 5.87 10.82
C THR A 58 17.39 4.99 12.07
N ALA A 59 18.09 3.85 12.06
CA ALA A 59 18.22 2.97 13.23
C ALA A 59 18.88 3.68 14.42
N GLU A 60 19.75 4.64 14.16
CA GLU A 60 20.44 5.46 15.18
C GLU A 60 19.57 6.62 15.69
N GLY A 61 18.34 6.75 15.16
CA GLY A 61 17.40 7.79 15.59
C GLY A 61 17.60 9.15 14.89
N LEU A 62 18.46 9.22 13.87
CA LEU A 62 18.64 10.44 13.06
C LEU A 62 17.38 10.66 12.22
N GLU A 63 16.74 11.80 12.41
CA GLU A 63 15.57 12.19 11.63
C GLU A 63 15.98 12.60 10.21
N LEU A 64 15.27 12.06 9.23
CA LEU A 64 15.42 12.39 7.83
C LEU A 64 14.31 13.37 7.42
N THR A 65 14.70 14.60 7.21
CA THR A 65 13.80 15.72 6.91
C THR A 65 13.82 16.13 5.44
N THR A 66 14.56 15.40 4.59
CA THR A 66 14.60 15.70 3.16
C THR A 66 13.26 15.40 2.49
N ALA A 67 12.96 16.12 1.41
CA ALA A 67 11.77 15.88 0.61
C ALA A 67 11.66 14.43 0.11
N ASP A 68 12.81 13.77 -0.06
CA ASP A 68 12.88 12.36 -0.47
C ASP A 68 12.52 11.38 0.65
N ALA A 69 12.68 11.78 1.91
CA ALA A 69 12.41 10.95 3.07
C ALA A 69 10.97 11.07 3.57
N LEU A 70 10.34 12.21 3.29
CA LEU A 70 8.94 12.50 3.60
C LEU A 70 8.18 12.60 2.28
N GLY A 71 6.96 12.12 2.22
CA GLY A 71 6.20 12.25 0.99
C GLY A 71 5.00 11.34 0.88
N ARG A 72 4.44 11.38 -0.31
CA ARG A 72 3.26 10.60 -0.67
C ARG A 72 3.61 9.52 -1.67
N TYR A 73 3.01 8.36 -1.48
CA TYR A 73 3.26 7.20 -2.31
C TYR A 73 1.96 6.47 -2.62
N PHE A 74 1.75 6.15 -3.90
CA PHE A 74 0.84 5.09 -4.28
C PHE A 74 1.65 3.82 -4.56
N VAL A 75 1.20 2.71 -4.01
CA VAL A 75 1.89 1.43 -4.12
C VAL A 75 0.91 0.36 -4.57
N LEU A 76 1.27 -0.38 -5.60
CA LEU A 76 0.54 -1.55 -6.06
C LEU A 76 1.30 -2.82 -5.71
N GLY A 77 0.62 -3.75 -5.05
CA GLY A 77 1.26 -4.98 -4.63
C GLY A 77 0.32 -6.18 -4.62
N ILE A 78 0.91 -7.33 -4.81
CA ILE A 78 0.25 -8.62 -5.00
C ILE A 78 0.59 -9.54 -3.83
N PRO A 79 -0.39 -10.04 -3.06
CA PRO A 79 -0.16 -11.15 -2.14
C PRO A 79 0.31 -12.36 -2.94
N SER A 80 1.43 -12.93 -2.56
CA SER A 80 2.11 -13.95 -3.37
C SER A 80 2.69 -15.06 -2.52
N ARG A 81 2.85 -16.24 -3.13
CA ARG A 81 3.44 -17.42 -2.52
C ARG A 81 4.47 -18.04 -3.43
N HIS A 82 5.60 -18.40 -2.88
CA HIS A 82 6.67 -19.07 -3.61
C HIS A 82 6.37 -20.56 -3.77
N ARG A 83 6.31 -21.06 -5.01
CA ARG A 83 5.85 -22.44 -5.33
C ARG A 83 6.61 -23.56 -4.62
N ARG A 84 7.92 -23.38 -4.34
CA ARG A 84 8.75 -24.43 -3.75
C ARG A 84 8.91 -24.33 -2.24
N THR A 85 9.02 -23.10 -1.73
CA THR A 85 9.30 -22.87 -0.30
C THR A 85 8.06 -22.57 0.52
N GLU A 86 6.91 -22.39 -0.13
CA GLU A 86 5.64 -22.03 0.51
C GLU A 86 5.69 -20.65 1.21
N GLU A 87 6.79 -19.92 1.05
CA GLU A 87 6.95 -18.59 1.62
C GLU A 87 5.88 -17.65 1.06
N THR A 88 5.22 -16.89 1.93
CA THR A 88 4.31 -15.84 1.54
C THR A 88 4.98 -14.47 1.63
N ALA A 89 4.69 -13.61 0.67
CA ALA A 89 5.19 -12.25 0.65
C ALA A 89 4.19 -11.29 0.00
N PHE A 90 4.31 -10.02 0.32
CA PHE A 90 3.66 -8.96 -0.41
C PHE A 90 4.61 -8.47 -1.50
N MET A 91 4.30 -8.78 -2.75
CA MET A 91 5.10 -8.39 -3.91
C MET A 91 4.71 -7.03 -4.43
N VAL A 92 5.56 -6.04 -4.25
CA VAL A 92 5.38 -4.70 -4.80
C VAL A 92 5.87 -4.67 -6.24
N PHE A 93 5.00 -4.31 -7.18
CA PHE A 93 5.37 -4.22 -8.60
C PHE A 93 5.34 -2.78 -9.13
N ARG A 94 4.71 -1.83 -8.40
CA ARG A 94 4.67 -0.43 -8.79
C ARG A 94 4.61 0.49 -7.57
N ILE A 95 5.42 1.55 -7.60
CA ILE A 95 5.41 2.65 -6.64
C ILE A 95 5.37 3.95 -7.43
N PHE A 96 4.41 4.80 -7.15
CA PHE A 96 4.31 6.14 -7.70
C PHE A 96 4.66 7.15 -6.61
N THR A 97 5.56 8.08 -6.91
CA THR A 97 6.03 9.09 -5.97
C THR A 97 6.67 10.27 -6.70
N ALA A 98 6.72 11.44 -6.05
CA ALA A 98 7.47 12.59 -6.56
C ALA A 98 8.99 12.38 -6.49
N HIS A 99 9.46 11.40 -5.69
CA HIS A 99 10.88 11.14 -5.42
C HIS A 99 11.24 9.69 -5.73
N PRO A 100 11.35 9.30 -7.02
CA PRO A 100 11.55 7.90 -7.42
C PRO A 100 12.91 7.31 -7.04
N THR A 101 13.91 8.15 -6.73
CA THR A 101 15.24 7.74 -6.32
C THR A 101 15.48 7.81 -4.82
N GLY A 102 14.51 8.35 -4.08
CA GLY A 102 14.55 8.53 -2.64
C GLY A 102 14.17 7.31 -1.84
N GLU A 103 14.11 7.49 -0.54
CA GLU A 103 13.63 6.50 0.41
C GLU A 103 12.14 6.23 0.18
N ASN A 104 11.75 4.98 0.20
CA ASN A 104 10.35 4.58 -0.02
C ASN A 104 9.71 4.01 1.27
N PRO A 105 8.37 3.83 1.31
CA PRO A 105 7.69 3.37 2.51
C PRO A 105 8.03 1.93 2.94
N PHE A 106 8.85 1.19 2.18
CA PHE A 106 9.27 -0.17 2.51
C PHE A 106 10.72 -0.26 3.01
N GLY A 107 11.39 0.86 3.19
CA GLY A 107 12.73 0.95 3.77
C GLY A 107 13.75 1.71 2.92
N TRP A 108 14.96 1.73 3.40
CA TRP A 108 16.13 2.51 3.00
C TRP A 108 16.83 2.01 1.73
N ASN A 109 16.09 1.53 0.76
CA ASN A 109 16.70 1.02 -0.45
C ASN A 109 16.33 1.85 -1.66
N ARG A 110 17.33 2.18 -2.40
CA ARG A 110 17.20 2.64 -3.76
C ARG A 110 16.76 1.45 -4.63
N ILE A 111 15.47 1.26 -4.72
CA ILE A 111 14.91 0.38 -5.75
C ILE A 111 15.17 1.08 -7.07
N ALA A 112 15.73 0.37 -8.03
CA ALA A 112 16.15 0.95 -9.31
C ALA A 112 15.01 1.80 -9.91
N ALA A 113 15.28 3.09 -10.06
CA ALA A 113 14.36 4.01 -10.69
C ALA A 113 13.94 3.48 -12.06
N GLY A 114 12.65 3.58 -12.40
CA GLY A 114 12.10 3.12 -13.67
C GLY A 114 11.71 1.65 -13.74
N ARG A 115 12.12 0.80 -12.80
CA ARG A 115 11.65 -0.59 -12.74
C ARG A 115 10.40 -0.73 -11.89
N THR A 116 10.51 -0.44 -10.60
CA THR A 116 9.40 -0.51 -9.65
C THR A 116 8.86 0.88 -9.32
N THR A 117 9.75 1.87 -9.18
CA THR A 117 9.40 3.24 -8.78
C THR A 117 9.33 4.17 -9.98
N VAL A 118 8.23 4.90 -10.10
CA VAL A 118 7.93 5.80 -11.20
C VAL A 118 7.62 7.19 -10.63
N HIS A 119 8.10 8.22 -11.32
CA HIS A 119 7.81 9.60 -10.97
C HIS A 119 6.32 9.92 -11.15
N ALA A 120 5.71 10.51 -10.13
CA ALA A 120 4.33 11.00 -10.16
C ALA A 120 4.18 12.20 -9.23
N ASN A 121 3.47 13.21 -9.66
CA ASN A 121 3.02 14.28 -8.75
C ASN A 121 1.76 13.82 -8.02
N ILE A 122 1.82 13.69 -6.68
CA ILE A 122 0.70 13.19 -5.88
C ILE A 122 0.06 14.32 -5.09
N VAL A 123 -1.21 14.57 -5.37
CA VAL A 123 -2.05 15.55 -4.69
C VAL A 123 -3.08 14.83 -3.83
N ARG A 124 -3.33 15.33 -2.62
CA ARG A 124 -4.38 14.85 -1.74
C ARG A 124 -5.26 16.00 -1.26
N SER A 125 -6.58 15.83 -1.34
CA SER A 125 -7.58 16.65 -0.67
C SER A 125 -8.29 15.78 0.36
N HIS A 126 -8.28 16.22 1.63
CA HIS A 126 -8.87 15.49 2.74
C HIS A 126 -9.76 16.42 3.54
N THR A 127 -11.04 16.08 3.64
CA THR A 127 -12.05 16.84 4.41
C THR A 127 -12.74 15.95 5.41
N VAL A 128 -13.01 16.50 6.59
CA VAL A 128 -13.78 15.84 7.65
C VAL A 128 -14.93 16.75 8.02
N GLU A 129 -16.16 16.30 7.75
CA GLU A 129 -17.38 16.96 8.19
C GLU A 129 -17.88 16.25 9.44
N ALA A 130 -17.75 16.89 10.60
CA ALA A 130 -18.17 16.32 11.88
C ALA A 130 -19.54 16.88 12.27
N ASN A 131 -20.51 15.99 12.43
CA ASN A 131 -21.77 16.24 13.12
C ASN A 131 -21.67 15.63 14.52
N ASN A 132 -22.55 16.02 15.45
CA ASN A 132 -22.50 15.68 16.89
C ASN A 132 -22.24 14.20 17.24
N LEU A 133 -22.44 13.26 16.34
CA LEU A 133 -22.31 11.81 16.57
C LEU A 133 -21.52 11.07 15.49
N GLU A 134 -21.34 11.64 14.31
CA GLU A 134 -20.68 10.98 13.18
C GLU A 134 -19.75 11.95 12.43
N ALA A 135 -18.64 11.44 11.96
CA ALA A 135 -17.75 12.19 11.08
C ALA A 135 -17.78 11.56 9.68
N MET A 136 -18.15 12.35 8.68
CA MET A 136 -18.01 11.99 7.26
C MET A 136 -16.66 12.41 6.77
N VAL A 137 -15.93 11.50 6.18
CA VAL A 137 -14.61 11.75 5.58
C VAL A 137 -14.75 11.68 4.07
N SER A 138 -14.22 12.72 3.40
CA SER A 138 -14.01 12.73 1.95
C SER A 138 -12.51 12.83 1.67
N ASP A 139 -11.97 11.89 0.92
CA ASP A 139 -10.56 11.81 0.58
C ASP A 139 -10.41 11.64 -0.94
N ARG A 140 -9.69 12.53 -1.58
CA ARG A 140 -9.36 12.47 -3.00
C ARG A 140 -7.86 12.52 -3.15
N ILE A 141 -7.31 11.51 -3.77
CA ILE A 141 -5.87 11.32 -3.94
C ILE A 141 -5.60 11.03 -5.42
N GLU A 142 -4.74 11.83 -6.03
CA GLU A 142 -4.41 11.70 -7.44
C GLU A 142 -2.90 11.66 -7.62
N ALA A 143 -2.40 10.64 -8.31
CA ALA A 143 -1.04 10.57 -8.82
C ALA A 143 -1.06 10.87 -10.32
N HIS A 144 -0.51 12.01 -10.70
CA HIS A 144 -0.40 12.47 -12.08
C HIS A 144 0.95 12.04 -12.64
N LEU A 145 0.92 11.34 -13.76
CA LEU A 145 2.07 10.85 -14.51
C LEU A 145 2.04 11.42 -15.94
N ASP A 146 3.15 11.36 -16.65
CA ASP A 146 3.23 11.83 -18.04
C ASP A 146 2.21 11.13 -18.97
N LYS A 147 1.89 9.86 -18.69
CA LYS A 147 1.04 9.03 -19.57
C LYS A 147 -0.35 8.72 -18.99
N GLY A 148 -0.71 9.31 -17.87
CA GLY A 148 -2.00 9.04 -17.27
C GLY A 148 -2.09 9.38 -15.78
N VAL A 149 -3.13 8.87 -15.14
CA VAL A 149 -3.43 9.15 -13.74
C VAL A 149 -3.82 7.88 -13.01
N VAL A 150 -3.46 7.82 -11.72
CA VAL A 150 -4.07 6.95 -10.72
C VAL A 150 -4.82 7.85 -9.75
N ALA A 151 -6.15 7.79 -9.75
CA ALA A 151 -6.98 8.61 -8.89
C ALA A 151 -7.88 7.74 -8.02
N LEU A 152 -7.94 8.09 -6.74
CA LEU A 152 -8.76 7.45 -5.73
C LEU A 152 -9.68 8.50 -5.09
N GLU A 153 -10.96 8.22 -5.09
CA GLU A 153 -11.97 9.04 -4.39
C GLU A 153 -12.70 8.16 -3.38
N LEU A 154 -12.75 8.62 -2.13
CA LEU A 154 -13.39 7.93 -1.02
C LEU A 154 -14.32 8.89 -0.31
N ARG A 155 -15.52 8.42 0.01
CA ARG A 155 -16.42 9.05 0.97
C ARG A 155 -16.94 7.98 1.93
N TYR A 156 -16.71 8.16 3.22
CA TYR A 156 -17.04 7.14 4.21
C TYR A 156 -17.34 7.74 5.59
N ARG A 157 -18.15 7.02 6.37
CA ARG A 157 -18.38 7.32 7.78
C ARG A 157 -17.19 6.80 8.60
N ARG A 158 -16.57 7.71 9.35
CA ARG A 158 -15.45 7.38 10.23
C ARG A 158 -15.92 6.46 11.35
N GLY A 159 -15.13 5.43 11.66
CA GLY A 159 -15.36 4.55 12.80
C GLY A 159 -14.41 4.83 13.95
N VAL A 160 -14.45 3.93 14.93
CA VAL A 160 -13.50 3.91 16.03
C VAL A 160 -12.32 3.02 15.65
N PRO A 161 -11.11 3.59 15.44
CA PRO A 161 -9.96 2.78 15.08
C PRO A 161 -9.58 1.83 16.21
N LYS A 162 -9.14 0.63 15.84
CA LYS A 162 -8.58 -0.35 16.77
C LYS A 162 -7.07 -0.41 16.62
N ARG A 163 -6.36 -0.54 17.74
CA ARG A 163 -4.91 -0.75 17.72
C ARG A 163 -4.60 -2.19 17.31
N VAL A 164 -3.70 -2.34 16.36
CA VAL A 164 -3.27 -3.63 15.80
C VAL A 164 -1.76 -3.63 15.70
N ALA A 165 -1.13 -4.72 16.14
CA ALA A 165 0.27 -5.00 15.84
C ALA A 165 0.37 -6.02 14.70
N SER A 166 1.27 -5.79 13.77
CA SER A 166 1.45 -6.68 12.63
C SER A 166 2.93 -6.85 12.27
N GLU A 167 3.25 -7.98 11.65
CA GLU A 167 4.54 -8.26 11.04
C GLU A 167 4.30 -8.79 9.61
N GLY A 168 5.17 -8.41 8.69
CA GLY A 168 5.04 -8.86 7.31
C GLY A 168 6.36 -8.80 6.56
N ARG A 169 6.41 -9.53 5.43
CA ARG A 169 7.51 -9.52 4.49
C ARG A 169 7.10 -8.85 3.20
N VAL A 170 7.97 -7.99 2.69
CA VAL A 170 7.81 -7.30 1.42
C VAL A 170 8.96 -7.67 0.50
N ARG A 171 8.64 -7.94 -0.75
CA ARG A 171 9.56 -8.14 -1.86
C ARG A 171 9.17 -7.23 -3.01
N PHE A 172 10.06 -7.07 -3.97
CA PHE A 172 9.82 -6.26 -5.16
C PHE A 172 9.95 -7.14 -6.40
N THR A 173 9.00 -7.03 -7.33
CA THR A 173 8.98 -7.90 -8.51
C THR A 173 10.21 -7.75 -9.42
N ALA A 174 10.74 -6.53 -9.53
CA ALA A 174 11.94 -6.25 -10.32
C ALA A 174 13.23 -6.73 -9.64
N GLU A 175 13.19 -6.96 -8.32
CA GLU A 175 14.31 -7.33 -7.47
C GLU A 175 13.82 -8.30 -6.38
N SER A 176 13.37 -9.48 -6.81
CA SER A 176 12.71 -10.45 -5.91
C SER A 176 13.60 -10.97 -4.77
N GLU A 177 14.92 -10.88 -4.93
CA GLU A 177 15.89 -11.18 -3.87
C GLU A 177 15.89 -10.14 -2.76
N HIS A 178 15.38 -8.93 -3.06
CA HIS A 178 15.33 -7.86 -2.10
C HIS A 178 14.17 -8.03 -1.14
N VAL A 179 14.47 -8.36 0.11
CA VAL A 179 13.49 -8.61 1.18
C VAL A 179 13.58 -7.55 2.26
N ARG A 180 12.41 -7.12 2.71
CA ARG A 180 12.26 -6.34 3.95
C ARG A 180 11.25 -7.01 4.86
N VAL A 181 11.58 -7.03 6.15
CA VAL A 181 10.65 -7.38 7.21
C VAL A 181 10.25 -6.09 7.90
N TYR A 182 8.98 -5.93 8.18
CA TYR A 182 8.50 -4.81 8.95
C TYR A 182 7.66 -5.27 10.14
N ARG A 183 7.75 -4.51 11.22
CA ARG A 183 6.85 -4.60 12.37
C ARG A 183 6.11 -3.29 12.48
N ALA A 184 4.82 -3.39 12.63
CA ALA A 184 3.95 -2.23 12.68
C ALA A 184 3.09 -2.23 13.93
N ASP A 185 2.87 -1.03 14.47
CA ASP A 185 1.85 -0.71 15.46
C ASP A 185 0.96 0.35 14.82
N GLU A 186 -0.32 0.07 14.68
CA GLU A 186 -1.19 0.86 13.85
C GLU A 186 -2.60 1.00 14.43
N LEU A 187 -3.23 2.15 14.19
CA LEU A 187 -4.66 2.35 14.43
C LEU A 187 -5.40 2.05 13.13
N VAL A 188 -6.26 1.04 13.13
CA VAL A 188 -6.99 0.56 11.96
C VAL A 188 -8.45 0.89 12.08
N ASP A 189 -8.97 1.70 11.17
CA ASP A 189 -10.39 1.88 10.93
C ASP A 189 -10.81 1.04 9.72
N VAL A 190 -11.62 0.00 9.95
CA VAL A 190 -12.15 -0.87 8.88
C VAL A 190 -13.39 -0.20 8.31
N VAL A 191 -13.26 0.42 7.13
CA VAL A 191 -14.36 1.11 6.45
C VAL A 191 -15.28 0.13 5.72
N LYS A 192 -14.67 -0.84 5.02
CA LYS A 192 -15.39 -1.91 4.32
C LYS A 192 -14.69 -3.25 4.53
N SER A 193 -15.46 -4.30 4.71
CA SER A 193 -14.95 -5.67 4.80
C SER A 193 -16.01 -6.67 4.36
N VAL A 194 -15.62 -7.57 3.46
CA VAL A 194 -16.44 -8.70 2.99
C VAL A 194 -15.62 -9.98 3.30
N PRO A 195 -16.19 -10.97 3.99
CA PRO A 195 -17.56 -11.19 4.40
C PRO A 195 -17.98 -10.61 5.76
N ALA A 196 -17.11 -9.90 6.47
CA ALA A 196 -17.36 -9.43 7.84
C ALA A 196 -18.49 -8.37 7.97
N ALA A 197 -19.20 -8.07 6.89
CA ALA A 197 -20.39 -7.21 6.85
C ALA A 197 -20.19 -5.78 7.41
N VAL A 198 -18.95 -5.26 7.38
CA VAL A 198 -18.70 -3.86 7.65
C VAL A 198 -18.81 -3.11 6.33
N ASP A 199 -19.73 -2.15 6.25
CA ASP A 199 -19.83 -1.26 5.11
C ASP A 199 -20.23 0.15 5.58
N ARG A 200 -19.24 1.04 5.65
CA ARG A 200 -19.38 2.45 5.98
C ARG A 200 -18.92 3.33 4.80
N LEU A 201 -18.78 2.71 3.64
CA LEU A 201 -18.36 3.35 2.40
C LEU A 201 -19.57 3.96 1.71
N GLU A 202 -19.61 5.29 1.59
CA GLU A 202 -20.71 6.04 0.95
C GLU A 202 -20.39 6.32 -0.53
N GLY A 203 -19.10 6.37 -0.88
CA GLY A 203 -18.64 6.58 -2.25
C GLY A 203 -17.25 6.03 -2.46
N PHE A 204 -17.05 5.42 -3.62
CA PHE A 204 -15.77 4.86 -4.06
C PHE A 204 -15.57 5.12 -5.54
N GLY A 205 -14.43 5.67 -5.89
CA GLY A 205 -13.95 5.79 -7.27
C GLY A 205 -12.47 5.43 -7.33
N LEU A 206 -12.12 4.50 -8.20
CA LEU A 206 -10.74 4.21 -8.56
C LEU A 206 -10.61 4.32 -10.07
N ARG A 207 -9.80 5.28 -10.52
CA ARG A 207 -9.55 5.51 -11.94
C ARG A 207 -8.08 5.35 -12.23
N VAL A 208 -7.75 4.41 -13.10
CA VAL A 208 -6.38 4.15 -13.56
C VAL A 208 -6.38 4.25 -15.09
N THR A 209 -5.67 5.25 -15.64
CA THR A 209 -5.61 5.48 -17.09
C THR A 209 -4.24 5.17 -17.68
N LEU A 210 -3.37 4.53 -16.90
CA LEU A 210 -2.04 4.13 -17.36
C LEU A 210 -2.12 2.95 -18.31
N PRO A 211 -1.61 3.06 -19.55
CA PRO A 211 -1.71 1.99 -20.56
C PRO A 211 -1.18 0.64 -20.09
N GLU A 212 -0.12 0.64 -19.29
CA GLU A 212 0.50 -0.57 -18.77
C GLU A 212 -0.28 -1.26 -17.64
N LEU A 213 -1.37 -0.66 -17.16
CA LEU A 213 -2.20 -1.19 -16.08
C LEU A 213 -3.65 -1.48 -16.51
N THR A 214 -4.01 -1.22 -17.76
CA THR A 214 -5.38 -1.41 -18.27
C THR A 214 -5.81 -2.88 -18.28
N ASP A 215 -4.88 -3.81 -18.28
CA ASP A 215 -5.15 -5.25 -18.16
C ASP A 215 -5.47 -5.70 -16.71
N ILE A 216 -5.18 -4.84 -15.72
CA ILE A 216 -5.51 -5.07 -14.31
C ILE A 216 -6.77 -4.30 -13.93
N PHE A 217 -6.87 -3.04 -14.40
CA PHE A 217 -7.96 -2.12 -14.10
C PHE A 217 -8.84 -1.95 -15.35
N ASP A 218 -9.73 -2.90 -15.54
CA ASP A 218 -10.64 -3.01 -16.70
C ASP A 218 -12.11 -2.69 -16.37
N GLY A 219 -12.37 -2.26 -15.12
CA GLY A 219 -13.71 -1.96 -14.60
C GLY A 219 -14.37 -3.16 -13.90
N SER A 220 -13.71 -4.31 -13.83
CA SER A 220 -14.23 -5.51 -13.13
C SER A 220 -13.75 -5.61 -11.67
N GLU A 221 -12.98 -4.65 -11.20
CA GLU A 221 -12.38 -4.65 -9.86
C GLU A 221 -13.45 -4.63 -8.77
N GLN A 222 -13.31 -5.52 -7.81
CA GLN A 222 -14.20 -5.61 -6.65
C GLN A 222 -13.46 -5.20 -5.37
N VAL A 223 -13.99 -4.22 -4.65
CA VAL A 223 -13.46 -3.85 -3.33
C VAL A 223 -13.87 -4.91 -2.31
N VAL A 224 -12.90 -5.67 -1.83
CA VAL A 224 -13.07 -6.71 -0.81
C VAL A 224 -12.90 -6.12 0.59
N ASN A 225 -11.90 -5.27 0.77
CA ASN A 225 -11.62 -4.63 2.04
C ASN A 225 -11.06 -3.22 1.81
N LEU A 226 -11.48 -2.29 2.66
CA LEU A 226 -10.94 -0.94 2.72
C LEU A 226 -10.66 -0.59 4.18
N THR A 227 -9.42 -0.24 4.47
CA THR A 227 -8.99 0.21 5.80
C THR A 227 -8.27 1.54 5.71
N VAL A 228 -8.50 2.38 6.71
CA VAL A 228 -7.77 3.63 6.91
C VAL A 228 -6.97 3.52 8.19
N GLN A 229 -5.69 3.79 8.10
CA GLN A 229 -4.79 3.86 9.24
C GLN A 229 -4.36 5.33 9.41
N PRO A 230 -5.04 6.10 10.27
CA PRO A 230 -4.70 7.50 10.51
C PRO A 230 -3.35 7.65 11.21
N TRP A 231 -2.92 6.61 11.89
CA TRP A 231 -1.63 6.51 12.55
C TRP A 231 -1.05 5.11 12.34
N PHE A 232 0.19 5.04 11.85
CA PHE A 232 0.88 3.82 11.51
C PHE A 232 2.38 3.98 11.77
N LEU A 233 2.85 3.42 12.88
CA LEU A 233 4.28 3.36 13.20
C LEU A 233 4.84 2.06 12.64
N ARG A 234 5.89 2.15 11.82
CA ARG A 234 6.53 1.00 11.22
C ARG A 234 8.03 1.01 11.46
N ARG A 235 8.56 -0.12 11.95
CA ARG A 235 9.99 -0.42 11.98
C ARG A 235 10.34 -1.33 10.82
N VAL A 236 11.44 -1.04 10.16
CA VAL A 236 11.93 -1.74 8.97
C VAL A 236 13.20 -2.48 9.30
N TYR A 237 13.28 -3.75 8.89
CA TYR A 237 14.42 -4.61 9.15
C TYR A 237 14.94 -5.22 7.86
N ALA A 238 16.28 -5.34 7.75
CA ALA A 238 16.89 -6.29 6.85
C ALA A 238 16.83 -7.70 7.47
N PRO A 239 16.54 -8.75 6.68
CA PRO A 239 16.70 -10.11 7.16
C PRO A 239 18.16 -10.35 7.56
N SER A 240 18.38 -11.19 8.58
CA SER A 240 19.74 -11.67 8.86
C SER A 240 20.25 -12.39 7.63
N GLY A 241 21.44 -12.06 7.15
CA GLY A 241 22.08 -12.81 6.07
C GLY A 241 22.07 -14.29 6.42
N GLY A 242 21.52 -15.11 5.52
CA GLY A 242 21.69 -16.55 5.54
C GLY A 242 23.09 -16.90 5.08
#